data_601a8db6986ccbdf5824dab7a07b9713
#
_entry.id   601a8db6986ccbdf5824dab7a07b9713
#
_cell.length_a   1.000
_cell.length_b   1.000
_cell.length_c   1.000
_cell.angle_alpha   90.00
_cell.angle_beta   90.00
_cell.angle_gamma   90.00
#
_symmetry.space_group_name_H-M   'P 1'
#
loop_
_entity.id
_entity.type
_entity.pdbx_description
1 polymer ?
#
loop_
_entity_poly.entity_id
_entity_poly.type
_entity_poly.pdbx_seq_one_letter_code
_entity_poly.pdbx_strand_id
1 'polypeptide(L)'
;MSDLKTISLFDTFVYQAELPKYLEDKNFINACNEHTDKAIADAEPTIAAREKKLEKSIGDHGMSYHSQAELYKDERLADFELLIRNTSRNILQEQGFELTNYFLDYTEMWIQKFATQGGGHQDTHVHWDNHISGFYFVECSDKTSKPIFHDPRQGRMMLNLPIKDHSKLCPAMERQIFTVKPGTLLLFNSWLPHQFSVDNGIDPFRFIHFNLQAKKLTI
;
A
#
# COMPACT_ATOMS: atom_id res chain seq x y z
N MET A 1 -19.97 -36.71 -10.57
CA MET A 1 -20.12 -35.34 -10.02
C MET A 1 -20.32 -34.34 -11.16
N SER A 2 -21.24 -34.61 -12.07
CA SER A 2 -21.39 -33.87 -13.33
C SER A 2 -22.17 -32.55 -13.21
N ASP A 3 -22.86 -32.30 -12.09
CA ASP A 3 -23.80 -31.18 -11.98
C ASP A 3 -23.46 -30.20 -10.83
N LEU A 4 -22.24 -30.28 -10.27
CA LEU A 4 -21.81 -29.35 -9.22
C LEU A 4 -21.42 -28.01 -9.84
N LYS A 5 -22.21 -26.96 -9.59
CA LYS A 5 -21.93 -25.58 -9.99
C LYS A 5 -21.19 -24.86 -8.88
N THR A 6 -20.04 -24.26 -9.21
CA THR A 6 -19.33 -23.35 -8.30
C THR A 6 -19.99 -21.98 -8.33
N ILE A 7 -20.34 -21.44 -7.16
CA ILE A 7 -20.84 -20.08 -6.98
C ILE A 7 -19.82 -19.37 -6.09
N SER A 8 -19.24 -18.27 -6.58
CA SER A 8 -18.35 -17.42 -5.79
C SER A 8 -19.18 -16.49 -4.92
N LEU A 9 -18.83 -16.40 -3.64
CA LEU A 9 -19.49 -15.53 -2.66
C LEU A 9 -18.44 -14.73 -1.90
N PHE A 10 -18.70 -13.43 -1.75
CA PHE A 10 -17.86 -12.52 -0.95
C PHE A 10 -16.41 -12.46 -1.41
N ASP A 11 -16.23 -12.29 -2.73
CA ASP A 11 -14.91 -12.21 -3.33
C ASP A 11 -14.11 -11.03 -2.77
N THR A 12 -12.81 -11.27 -2.59
CA THR A 12 -11.85 -10.26 -2.15
C THR A 12 -10.92 -9.95 -3.31
N PHE A 13 -10.78 -8.67 -3.65
CA PHE A 13 -10.03 -8.23 -4.81
C PHE A 13 -8.84 -7.35 -4.42
N VAL A 14 -7.73 -7.55 -5.15
CA VAL A 14 -6.63 -6.60 -5.25
C VAL A 14 -6.48 -6.27 -6.74
N TYR A 15 -6.57 -5.00 -7.08
CA TYR A 15 -6.45 -4.51 -8.45
C TYR A 15 -5.01 -4.09 -8.69
N GLN A 16 -4.44 -4.51 -9.81
CA GLN A 16 -3.06 -4.19 -10.17
C GLN A 16 -3.00 -3.53 -11.54
N ALA A 17 -2.19 -2.48 -11.65
CA ALA A 17 -1.84 -1.84 -12.92
C ALA A 17 -0.35 -1.49 -12.96
N GLU A 18 0.19 -1.36 -14.17
CA GLU A 18 1.55 -0.92 -14.41
C GLU A 18 1.52 0.49 -15.00
N LEU A 19 2.09 1.45 -14.30
CA LEU A 19 2.06 2.87 -14.63
C LEU A 19 3.48 3.49 -14.65
N PRO A 20 4.42 2.95 -15.45
CA PRO A 20 5.81 3.43 -15.45
C PRO A 20 5.94 4.91 -15.88
N LYS A 21 4.94 5.45 -16.60
CA LYS A 21 4.96 6.84 -17.09
C LYS A 21 5.22 7.89 -16.00
N TYR A 22 4.77 7.65 -14.76
CA TYR A 22 5.00 8.58 -13.65
C TYR A 22 6.45 8.57 -13.16
N LEU A 23 7.17 7.45 -13.35
CA LEU A 23 8.60 7.38 -13.03
C LEU A 23 9.46 8.11 -14.07
N GLU A 24 8.92 8.36 -15.27
CA GLU A 24 9.56 9.11 -16.34
C GLU A 24 9.27 10.63 -16.23
N ASP A 25 8.25 11.00 -15.45
CA ASP A 25 7.89 12.40 -15.19
C ASP A 25 8.82 13.01 -14.13
N LYS A 26 9.65 13.96 -14.56
CA LYS A 26 10.60 14.64 -13.69
C LYS A 26 9.93 15.42 -12.55
N ASN A 27 8.77 16.03 -12.80
CA ASN A 27 8.06 16.79 -11.77
C ASN A 27 7.53 15.87 -10.69
N PHE A 28 6.95 14.74 -11.08
CA PHE A 28 6.48 13.70 -10.17
C PHE A 28 7.63 13.15 -9.31
N ILE A 29 8.75 12.78 -9.92
CA ILE A 29 9.91 12.22 -9.20
C ILE A 29 10.56 13.27 -8.29
N ASN A 30 10.66 14.55 -8.73
CA ASN A 30 11.17 15.62 -7.88
C ASN A 30 10.28 15.82 -6.65
N ALA A 31 8.95 15.83 -6.81
CA ALA A 31 8.05 15.89 -5.68
C ALA A 31 8.27 14.71 -4.71
N CYS A 32 8.35 13.49 -5.23
CA CYS A 32 8.65 12.30 -4.42
C CYS A 32 9.97 12.44 -3.65
N ASN A 33 11.03 12.95 -4.30
CA ASN A 33 12.32 13.13 -3.65
C ASN A 33 12.26 14.18 -2.54
N GLU A 34 11.72 15.36 -2.80
CA GLU A 34 11.62 16.46 -1.82
C GLU A 34 10.81 16.04 -0.58
N HIS A 35 9.67 15.38 -0.77
CA HIS A 35 8.87 14.89 0.34
C HIS A 35 9.57 13.76 1.11
N THR A 36 10.34 12.91 0.44
CA THR A 36 11.15 11.87 1.09
C THR A 36 12.28 12.48 1.90
N ASP A 37 13.04 13.41 1.32
CA ASP A 37 14.19 14.06 1.98
C ASP A 37 13.75 14.82 3.23
N LYS A 38 12.60 15.49 3.13
CA LYS A 38 12.00 16.14 4.29
C LYS A 38 11.62 15.13 5.39
N ALA A 39 11.00 14.01 5.04
CA ALA A 39 10.64 12.97 6.01
C ALA A 39 11.87 12.36 6.70
N ILE A 40 12.98 12.20 5.99
CA ILE A 40 14.26 11.76 6.55
C ILE A 40 14.81 12.79 7.52
N ALA A 41 14.87 14.06 7.12
CA ALA A 41 15.34 15.15 7.98
C ALA A 41 14.48 15.31 9.26
N ASP A 42 13.17 15.22 9.13
CA ASP A 42 12.24 15.28 10.27
C ASP A 42 12.44 14.10 11.26
N ALA A 43 13.01 12.98 10.82
CA ALA A 43 13.29 11.80 11.64
C ALA A 43 14.67 11.82 12.33
N GLU A 44 15.61 12.66 11.90
CA GLU A 44 16.96 12.74 12.49
C GLU A 44 17.00 12.89 14.01
N PRO A 45 16.16 13.74 14.65
CA PRO A 45 16.14 13.86 16.10
C PRO A 45 15.73 12.55 16.80
N THR A 46 14.85 11.77 16.17
CA THR A 46 14.41 10.47 16.70
C THR A 46 15.55 9.45 16.64
N ILE A 47 16.29 9.41 15.56
CA ILE A 47 17.46 8.53 15.39
C ILE A 47 18.52 8.89 16.45
N ALA A 48 18.87 10.17 16.58
CA ALA A 48 19.84 10.66 17.57
C ALA A 48 19.42 10.31 19.02
N ALA A 49 18.14 10.47 19.34
CA ALA A 49 17.62 10.10 20.65
C ALA A 49 17.72 8.60 20.94
N ARG A 50 17.46 7.75 19.92
CA ARG A 50 17.60 6.28 20.03
C ARG A 50 19.06 5.88 20.23
N GLU A 51 20.00 6.44 19.46
CA GLU A 51 21.44 6.19 19.59
C GLU A 51 21.96 6.58 20.98
N LYS A 52 21.57 7.76 21.46
CA LYS A 52 21.90 8.22 22.81
C LYS A 52 21.38 7.27 23.89
N LYS A 53 20.14 6.76 23.77
CA LYS A 53 19.53 5.83 24.73
C LYS A 53 20.23 4.47 24.71
N LEU A 54 20.68 4.01 23.55
CA LEU A 54 21.31 2.71 23.37
C LEU A 54 22.84 2.74 23.59
N GLU A 55 23.40 3.95 23.75
CA GLU A 55 24.86 4.19 23.80
C GLU A 55 25.60 3.53 22.63
N LYS A 56 24.94 3.47 21.47
CA LYS A 56 25.42 2.79 20.27
C LYS A 56 24.92 3.50 19.01
N SER A 57 25.80 3.64 18.02
CA SER A 57 25.38 4.07 16.68
C SER A 57 24.66 2.92 15.96
N ILE A 58 23.40 3.16 15.59
CA ILE A 58 22.54 2.20 14.91
C ILE A 58 22.03 2.75 13.57
N GLY A 59 22.35 4.03 13.27
CA GLY A 59 21.86 4.71 12.08
C GLY A 59 20.35 4.64 11.96
N ASP A 60 19.86 4.44 10.74
CA ASP A 60 18.43 4.40 10.45
C ASP A 60 17.77 3.01 10.57
N HIS A 61 18.48 2.01 11.08
CA HIS A 61 17.95 0.65 11.20
C HIS A 61 16.56 0.60 11.86
N GLY A 62 15.60 -0.07 11.22
CA GLY A 62 14.23 -0.22 11.68
C GLY A 62 13.35 1.03 11.47
N MET A 63 13.87 2.08 10.83
CA MET A 63 13.05 3.25 10.53
C MET A 63 12.13 3.01 9.33
N SER A 64 10.96 3.62 9.40
CA SER A 64 10.03 3.77 8.29
C SER A 64 9.69 5.25 8.20
N TYR A 65 10.21 5.92 7.18
CA TYR A 65 10.03 7.36 6.97
C TYR A 65 8.70 7.61 6.28
N HIS A 66 7.91 8.53 6.83
CA HIS A 66 6.64 8.95 6.24
C HIS A 66 6.67 10.45 6.00
N SER A 67 6.32 10.88 4.80
CA SER A 67 6.04 12.29 4.56
C SER A 67 4.75 12.72 5.26
N GLN A 68 4.44 14.01 5.22
CA GLN A 68 3.12 14.48 5.64
C GLN A 68 2.01 13.82 4.80
N ALA A 69 0.82 13.66 5.40
CA ALA A 69 -0.30 12.92 4.83
C ALA A 69 -1.06 13.66 3.70
N GLU A 70 -0.62 14.86 3.34
CA GLU A 70 -1.29 15.71 2.36
C GLU A 70 -0.56 15.78 1.02
N LEU A 71 0.20 14.74 0.66
CA LEU A 71 0.93 14.65 -0.61
C LEU A 71 0.03 14.89 -1.83
N TYR A 72 -1.26 14.53 -1.75
CA TYR A 72 -2.26 14.76 -2.81
C TYR A 72 -2.52 16.25 -3.12
N LYS A 73 -2.04 17.19 -2.28
CA LYS A 73 -2.14 18.63 -2.52
C LYS A 73 -0.98 19.20 -3.33
N ASP A 74 0.06 18.41 -3.59
CA ASP A 74 1.18 18.83 -4.44
C ASP A 74 0.74 18.82 -5.91
N GLU A 75 0.68 19.99 -6.53
CA GLU A 75 0.23 20.18 -7.92
C GLU A 75 1.01 19.34 -8.93
N ARG A 76 2.25 18.96 -8.61
CA ARG A 76 3.08 18.09 -9.45
C ARG A 76 2.56 16.65 -9.53
N LEU A 77 1.67 16.26 -8.61
CA LEU A 77 1.03 14.95 -8.58
C LEU A 77 -0.43 14.98 -9.08
N ALA A 78 -0.93 16.11 -9.57
CA ALA A 78 -2.35 16.30 -9.90
C ALA A 78 -2.90 15.25 -10.88
N ASP A 79 -2.15 14.90 -11.93
CA ASP A 79 -2.58 13.86 -12.89
C ASP A 79 -2.62 12.47 -12.25
N PHE A 80 -1.65 12.16 -11.37
CA PHE A 80 -1.63 10.91 -10.62
C PHE A 80 -2.78 10.83 -9.63
N GLU A 81 -3.00 11.90 -8.87
CA GLU A 81 -4.10 12.05 -7.93
C GLU A 81 -5.46 11.81 -8.61
N LEU A 82 -5.71 12.50 -9.72
CA LEU A 82 -6.95 12.38 -10.48
C LEU A 82 -7.16 10.97 -11.02
N LEU A 83 -6.12 10.31 -11.52
CA LEU A 83 -6.18 8.93 -11.98
C LEU A 83 -6.60 7.98 -10.85
N ILE A 84 -5.96 8.09 -9.68
CA ILE A 84 -6.26 7.23 -8.53
C ILE A 84 -7.69 7.44 -8.06
N ARG A 85 -8.15 8.69 -7.92
CA ARG A 85 -9.52 9.05 -7.53
C ARG A 85 -10.56 8.44 -8.47
N ASN A 86 -10.37 8.61 -9.78
CA ASN A 86 -11.29 8.08 -10.80
C ASN A 86 -11.29 6.56 -10.82
N THR A 87 -10.12 5.93 -10.75
CA THR A 87 -10.00 4.46 -10.72
C THR A 87 -10.67 3.90 -9.47
N SER A 88 -10.45 4.51 -8.31
CA SER A 88 -11.08 4.10 -7.05
C SER A 88 -12.61 4.21 -7.10
N ARG A 89 -13.14 5.27 -7.73
CA ARG A 89 -14.57 5.40 -7.95
C ARG A 89 -15.13 4.28 -8.82
N ASN A 90 -14.46 3.99 -9.94
CA ASN A 90 -14.87 2.91 -10.86
C ASN A 90 -14.87 1.56 -10.16
N ILE A 91 -13.84 1.25 -9.37
CA ILE A 91 -13.75 0.02 -8.58
C ILE A 91 -14.96 -0.14 -7.65
N LEU A 92 -15.33 0.91 -6.90
CA LEU A 92 -16.49 0.84 -6.01
C LEU A 92 -17.80 0.67 -6.79
N GLN A 93 -17.95 1.30 -7.96
CA GLN A 93 -19.12 1.11 -8.82
C GLN A 93 -19.18 -0.32 -9.38
N GLU A 94 -18.07 -0.90 -9.82
CA GLU A 94 -17.99 -2.30 -10.28
C GLU A 94 -18.30 -3.30 -9.14
N GLN A 95 -17.98 -2.94 -7.89
CA GLN A 95 -18.36 -3.70 -6.70
C GLN A 95 -19.86 -3.57 -6.35
N GLY A 96 -20.62 -2.72 -7.07
CA GLY A 96 -22.06 -2.57 -6.90
C GLY A 96 -22.48 -1.44 -5.96
N PHE A 97 -21.56 -0.55 -5.53
CA PHE A 97 -21.94 0.59 -4.71
C PHE A 97 -22.57 1.72 -5.54
N GLU A 98 -23.70 2.27 -5.05
CA GLU A 98 -24.36 3.43 -5.64
C GLU A 98 -23.69 4.74 -5.19
N LEU A 99 -23.04 5.41 -6.11
CA LEU A 99 -22.22 6.60 -5.81
C LEU A 99 -22.76 7.91 -6.42
N THR A 100 -24.01 7.97 -6.88
CA THR A 100 -24.59 9.18 -7.53
C THR A 100 -24.50 10.41 -6.63
N ASN A 101 -24.71 10.25 -5.31
CA ASN A 101 -24.66 11.34 -4.34
C ASN A 101 -23.39 11.32 -3.49
N TYR A 102 -22.31 10.75 -4.01
CA TYR A 102 -21.03 10.66 -3.31
C TYR A 102 -19.90 11.16 -4.20
N PHE A 103 -18.91 11.76 -3.57
CA PHE A 103 -17.60 12.01 -4.17
C PHE A 103 -16.52 11.26 -3.40
N LEU A 104 -15.46 10.86 -4.08
CA LEU A 104 -14.28 10.29 -3.43
C LEU A 104 -13.33 11.42 -3.08
N ASP A 105 -12.84 11.37 -1.84
CA ASP A 105 -11.86 12.31 -1.34
C ASP A 105 -10.72 11.55 -0.66
N TYR A 106 -9.52 12.10 -0.77
CA TYR A 106 -8.39 11.58 -0.02
C TYR A 106 -8.57 11.92 1.45
N THR A 107 -8.39 10.94 2.30
CA THR A 107 -8.20 11.18 3.73
C THR A 107 -6.72 11.41 4.01
N GLU A 108 -5.86 10.72 3.26
CA GLU A 108 -4.42 10.81 3.35
C GLU A 108 -3.73 10.26 2.11
N MET A 109 -2.58 10.81 1.80
CA MET A 109 -1.61 10.30 0.84
C MET A 109 -0.22 10.72 1.35
N TRP A 110 0.70 9.78 1.42
CA TRP A 110 2.10 10.06 1.79
C TRP A 110 3.06 9.21 1.01
N ILE A 111 4.30 9.67 0.92
CA ILE A 111 5.39 8.82 0.47
C ILE A 111 6.04 8.15 1.67
N GLN A 112 6.36 6.88 1.52
CA GLN A 112 7.02 6.08 2.53
C GLN A 112 8.31 5.50 1.99
N LYS A 113 9.36 5.56 2.80
CA LYS A 113 10.65 4.94 2.52
C LYS A 113 11.10 4.12 3.72
N PHE A 114 11.56 2.90 3.48
CA PHE A 114 12.17 2.10 4.52
C PHE A 114 13.65 2.44 4.71
N ALA A 115 14.14 2.14 5.90
CA ALA A 115 15.51 2.38 6.31
C ALA A 115 16.54 1.78 5.36
N THR A 116 17.61 2.51 5.08
CA THR A 116 18.71 2.02 4.23
C THR A 116 19.52 0.92 4.90
N GLN A 117 19.47 0.83 6.23
CA GLN A 117 20.14 -0.22 7.01
C GLN A 117 19.20 -1.38 7.35
N GLY A 118 18.05 -1.46 6.69
CA GLY A 118 17.08 -2.52 6.87
C GLY A 118 16.25 -2.43 8.15
N GLY A 119 15.37 -3.41 8.34
CA GLY A 119 14.47 -3.50 9.50
C GLY A 119 13.18 -2.71 9.35
N GLY A 120 13.02 -1.89 8.29
CA GLY A 120 11.74 -1.23 8.00
C GLY A 120 10.65 -2.25 7.68
N HIS A 121 9.45 -2.07 8.21
CA HIS A 121 8.30 -2.94 7.99
C HIS A 121 7.00 -2.23 8.37
N GLN A 122 5.89 -2.86 8.08
CA GLN A 122 4.58 -2.52 8.64
C GLN A 122 3.88 -3.79 9.11
N ASP A 123 3.37 -3.75 10.35
CA ASP A 123 2.57 -4.84 10.90
C ASP A 123 1.22 -4.96 10.17
N THR A 124 0.55 -6.11 10.34
CA THR A 124 -0.77 -6.33 9.76
C THR A 124 -1.78 -5.33 10.32
N HIS A 125 -2.44 -4.60 9.43
CA HIS A 125 -3.43 -3.57 9.77
C HIS A 125 -4.48 -3.41 8.67
N VAL A 126 -5.47 -2.56 8.94
CA VAL A 126 -6.52 -2.10 8.02
C VAL A 126 -6.65 -0.57 8.17
N HIS A 127 -7.29 0.09 7.21
CA HIS A 127 -7.52 1.54 7.27
C HIS A 127 -8.99 1.83 7.58
N TRP A 128 -9.26 2.18 8.85
CA TRP A 128 -10.59 2.51 9.35
C TRP A 128 -11.19 3.73 8.61
N ASP A 129 -12.50 3.71 8.42
CA ASP A 129 -13.29 4.79 7.79
C ASP A 129 -12.90 5.14 6.35
N ASN A 130 -12.08 4.30 5.71
CA ASN A 130 -11.73 4.42 4.30
C ASN A 130 -12.41 3.31 3.48
N HIS A 131 -12.51 3.52 2.17
CA HIS A 131 -13.15 2.58 1.24
C HIS A 131 -12.13 1.92 0.31
N ILE A 132 -11.23 2.72 -0.25
CA ILE A 132 -10.13 2.24 -1.10
C ILE A 132 -8.80 2.72 -0.54
N SER A 133 -7.87 1.80 -0.44
CA SER A 133 -6.46 2.03 -0.14
C SER A 133 -5.58 1.55 -1.29
N GLY A 134 -4.35 2.03 -1.35
CA GLY A 134 -3.44 1.54 -2.37
C GLY A 134 -1.99 1.94 -2.19
N PHE A 135 -1.16 1.35 -3.03
CA PHE A 135 0.28 1.57 -3.08
C PHE A 135 0.72 1.83 -4.52
N TYR A 136 1.57 2.81 -4.72
CA TYR A 136 2.30 3.00 -5.96
C TYR A 136 3.80 2.91 -5.70
N PHE A 137 4.47 1.91 -6.28
CA PHE A 137 5.87 1.61 -5.99
C PHE A 137 6.78 2.48 -6.84
N VAL A 138 7.56 3.33 -6.16
CA VAL A 138 8.53 4.24 -6.79
C VAL A 138 9.89 3.57 -6.94
N GLU A 139 10.35 2.91 -5.86
CA GLU A 139 11.60 2.15 -5.83
C GLU A 139 11.37 0.82 -5.12
N CYS A 140 11.67 -0.28 -5.78
CA CYS A 140 11.63 -1.62 -5.23
C CYS A 140 12.38 -2.61 -6.13
N SER A 141 12.72 -3.77 -5.59
CA SER A 141 13.35 -4.87 -6.31
C SER A 141 12.88 -6.22 -5.75
N ASP A 142 13.40 -7.32 -6.31
CA ASP A 142 13.14 -8.66 -5.77
C ASP A 142 13.72 -8.86 -4.36
N LYS A 143 14.65 -8.00 -3.93
CA LYS A 143 15.32 -8.07 -2.63
C LYS A 143 14.70 -7.17 -1.57
N THR A 144 13.78 -6.29 -1.94
CA THR A 144 13.12 -5.39 -1.00
C THR A 144 11.92 -6.04 -0.31
N SER A 145 11.35 -5.35 0.65
CA SER A 145 10.10 -5.70 1.30
C SER A 145 8.98 -5.99 0.28
N LYS A 146 8.01 -6.80 0.67
CA LYS A 146 6.88 -7.20 -0.18
C LYS A 146 5.56 -6.87 0.50
N PRO A 147 4.56 -6.38 -0.24
CA PRO A 147 3.20 -6.28 0.26
C PRO A 147 2.58 -7.68 0.40
N ILE A 148 1.96 -7.91 1.54
CA ILE A 148 1.34 -9.18 1.93
C ILE A 148 -0.11 -8.88 2.32
N PHE A 149 -1.05 -9.54 1.64
CA PHE A 149 -2.48 -9.46 1.98
C PHE A 149 -2.92 -10.74 2.67
N HIS A 150 -3.78 -10.61 3.66
CA HIS A 150 -4.29 -11.72 4.46
C HIS A 150 -5.76 -12.00 4.12
N ASP A 151 -6.15 -13.26 4.19
CA ASP A 151 -7.55 -13.67 4.06
C ASP A 151 -8.37 -13.02 5.20
N PRO A 152 -9.36 -12.17 4.88
CA PRO A 152 -10.15 -11.49 5.91
C PRO A 152 -11.19 -12.42 6.58
N ARG A 153 -11.37 -13.63 6.07
CA ARG A 153 -12.35 -14.58 6.57
C ARG A 153 -11.79 -15.33 7.77
N GLN A 154 -12.14 -14.92 8.98
CA GLN A 154 -11.62 -15.52 10.23
C GLN A 154 -11.87 -17.04 10.31
N GLY A 155 -12.98 -17.53 9.80
CA GLY A 155 -13.30 -18.96 9.79
C GLY A 155 -12.30 -19.80 8.97
N ARG A 156 -11.56 -19.21 8.02
CA ARG A 156 -10.54 -19.88 7.23
C ARG A 156 -9.38 -20.37 8.11
N MET A 157 -9.04 -19.63 9.15
CA MET A 157 -7.94 -19.99 10.08
C MET A 157 -8.21 -21.28 10.88
N MET A 158 -9.47 -21.75 10.89
CA MET A 158 -9.82 -23.02 11.55
C MET A 158 -9.53 -24.26 10.68
N LEU A 159 -9.18 -24.09 9.41
CA LEU A 159 -8.91 -25.20 8.50
C LEU A 159 -7.42 -25.57 8.54
N ASN A 160 -7.10 -26.71 9.12
CA ASN A 160 -5.73 -27.23 9.21
C ASN A 160 -5.49 -28.27 8.10
N LEU A 161 -5.54 -27.84 6.84
CA LEU A 161 -5.24 -28.68 5.69
C LEU A 161 -4.07 -28.11 4.90
N PRO A 162 -3.16 -28.96 4.38
CA PRO A 162 -2.04 -28.50 3.58
C PRO A 162 -2.51 -27.95 2.23
N ILE A 163 -1.91 -26.84 1.79
CA ILE A 163 -2.14 -26.27 0.47
C ILE A 163 -1.44 -27.16 -0.56
N LYS A 164 -2.19 -27.53 -1.62
CA LYS A 164 -1.68 -28.44 -2.66
C LYS A 164 -0.59 -27.81 -3.52
N ASP A 165 -0.70 -26.53 -3.80
CA ASP A 165 0.21 -25.80 -4.71
C ASP A 165 0.30 -24.34 -4.28
N HIS A 166 1.41 -23.96 -3.68
CA HIS A 166 1.65 -22.60 -3.21
C HIS A 166 2.02 -21.60 -4.32
N SER A 167 2.26 -22.09 -5.55
CA SER A 167 2.57 -21.23 -6.69
C SER A 167 1.34 -20.63 -7.36
N LYS A 168 0.14 -21.11 -7.01
CA LYS A 168 -1.13 -20.69 -7.59
C LYS A 168 -2.07 -20.13 -6.57
N LEU A 169 -2.63 -18.96 -6.88
CA LEU A 169 -3.71 -18.39 -6.10
C LEU A 169 -4.88 -19.38 -5.99
N CYS A 170 -5.30 -19.66 -4.77
CA CYS A 170 -6.44 -20.55 -4.53
C CYS A 170 -7.14 -20.18 -3.21
N PRO A 171 -8.43 -20.57 -3.04
CA PRO A 171 -9.20 -20.29 -1.83
C PRO A 171 -8.63 -20.90 -0.55
N ALA A 172 -7.62 -21.78 -0.64
CA ALA A 172 -6.95 -22.37 0.50
C ALA A 172 -5.84 -21.49 1.09
N MET A 173 -5.44 -20.40 0.43
CA MET A 173 -4.38 -19.51 0.92
C MET A 173 -4.86 -18.65 2.08
N GLU A 174 -4.03 -18.52 3.11
CA GLU A 174 -4.24 -17.62 4.25
C GLU A 174 -3.72 -16.21 3.97
N ARG A 175 -2.71 -16.12 3.11
CA ARG A 175 -2.06 -14.87 2.73
C ARG A 175 -1.51 -14.97 1.33
N GLN A 176 -1.42 -13.83 0.67
CA GLN A 176 -0.78 -13.68 -0.63
C GLN A 176 0.32 -12.63 -0.57
N ILE A 177 1.51 -13.01 -1.04
CA ILE A 177 2.65 -12.11 -1.20
C ILE A 177 2.66 -11.64 -2.65
N PHE A 178 2.70 -10.33 -2.86
CA PHE A 178 2.78 -9.75 -4.19
C PHE A 178 4.22 -9.41 -4.56
N THR A 179 4.64 -9.84 -5.74
CA THR A 179 5.87 -9.35 -6.36
C THR A 179 5.53 -8.09 -7.13
N VAL A 180 6.21 -7.00 -6.81
CA VAL A 180 6.00 -5.70 -7.42
C VAL A 180 7.31 -5.17 -8.03
N LYS A 181 7.20 -4.26 -8.98
CA LYS A 181 8.32 -3.54 -9.60
C LYS A 181 8.03 -2.04 -9.58
N PRO A 182 9.03 -1.19 -9.80
CA PRO A 182 8.80 0.24 -9.94
C PRO A 182 7.72 0.53 -11.00
N GLY A 183 6.76 1.39 -10.67
CA GLY A 183 5.60 1.71 -11.51
C GLY A 183 4.39 0.80 -11.30
N THR A 184 4.46 -0.24 -10.47
CA THR A 184 3.29 -1.03 -10.09
C THR A 184 2.37 -0.22 -9.18
N LEU A 185 1.09 -0.19 -9.50
CA LEU A 185 -0.01 0.32 -8.68
C LEU A 185 -0.82 -0.87 -8.15
N LEU A 186 -1.07 -0.91 -6.85
CA LEU A 186 -2.04 -1.81 -6.22
C LEU A 186 -3.16 -0.99 -5.58
N LEU A 187 -4.42 -1.42 -5.79
CA LEU A 187 -5.62 -0.85 -5.18
C LEU A 187 -6.42 -1.98 -4.52
N PHE A 188 -6.98 -1.72 -3.35
CA PHE A 188 -7.75 -2.71 -2.60
C PHE A 188 -8.74 -2.03 -1.65
N ASN A 189 -9.74 -2.78 -1.20
CA ASN A 189 -10.65 -2.25 -0.20
C ASN A 189 -9.91 -2.04 1.14
N SER A 190 -10.11 -0.90 1.77
CA SER A 190 -9.38 -0.47 2.98
C SER A 190 -9.53 -1.42 4.18
N TRP A 191 -10.59 -2.23 4.20
CA TRP A 191 -10.83 -3.26 5.21
C TRP A 191 -9.99 -4.53 5.03
N LEU A 192 -9.29 -4.70 3.89
CA LEU A 192 -8.47 -5.88 3.62
C LEU A 192 -7.18 -5.83 4.46
N PRO A 193 -6.94 -6.81 5.38
CA PRO A 193 -5.76 -6.82 6.21
C PRO A 193 -4.50 -7.01 5.36
N HIS A 194 -3.52 -6.15 5.60
CA HIS A 194 -2.27 -6.19 4.85
C HIS A 194 -1.09 -5.73 5.71
N GLN A 195 0.11 -6.07 5.25
CA GLN A 195 1.38 -5.73 5.90
C GLN A 195 2.50 -5.60 4.86
N PHE A 196 3.62 -5.06 5.29
CA PHE A 196 4.88 -5.17 4.56
C PHE A 196 5.86 -6.05 5.35
N SER A 197 6.50 -7.01 4.64
CA SER A 197 7.56 -7.83 5.23
C SER A 197 8.73 -6.95 5.69
N VAL A 198 9.51 -7.46 6.64
CA VAL A 198 10.74 -6.76 7.07
C VAL A 198 11.68 -6.58 5.88
N ASP A 199 12.09 -5.34 5.64
CA ASP A 199 13.06 -5.00 4.62
C ASP A 199 14.48 -5.30 5.10
N ASN A 200 15.35 -5.75 4.20
CA ASN A 200 16.72 -6.13 4.54
C ASN A 200 17.75 -5.01 4.29
N GLY A 201 17.34 -3.88 3.70
CA GLY A 201 18.20 -2.73 3.41
C GLY A 201 19.21 -2.96 2.27
N ILE A 202 19.00 -3.98 1.41
CA ILE A 202 19.92 -4.24 0.29
C ILE A 202 19.69 -3.25 -0.85
N ASP A 203 18.43 -3.05 -1.22
CA ASP A 203 18.04 -2.13 -2.29
C ASP A 203 17.05 -1.08 -1.75
N PRO A 204 16.96 0.11 -2.34
CA PRO A 204 15.98 1.12 -1.92
C PRO A 204 14.54 0.61 -2.03
N PHE A 205 13.74 0.89 -1.00
CA PHE A 205 12.31 0.59 -1.00
C PHE A 205 11.50 1.84 -0.66
N ARG A 206 10.74 2.33 -1.64
CA ARG A 206 9.95 3.55 -1.52
C ARG A 206 8.65 3.44 -2.32
N PHE A 207 7.55 3.86 -1.72
CA PHE A 207 6.24 3.85 -2.35
C PHE A 207 5.37 5.02 -1.88
N ILE A 208 4.37 5.38 -2.66
CA ILE A 208 3.28 6.25 -2.25
C ILE A 208 2.17 5.37 -1.72
N HIS A 209 1.68 5.67 -0.52
CA HIS A 209 0.46 5.11 0.05
C HIS A 209 -0.65 6.16 0.03
N PHE A 210 -1.89 5.72 -0.15
CA PHE A 210 -3.05 6.60 -0.14
C PHE A 210 -4.30 5.87 0.35
N ASN A 211 -5.20 6.65 0.96
CA ASN A 211 -6.51 6.23 1.39
C ASN A 211 -7.59 7.19 0.88
N LEU A 212 -8.70 6.64 0.41
CA LEU A 212 -9.85 7.40 -0.10
C LEU A 212 -11.15 6.99 0.61
N GLN A 213 -11.96 7.99 0.89
CA GLN A 213 -13.28 7.85 1.47
C GLN A 213 -14.35 8.38 0.51
N ALA A 214 -15.42 7.63 0.31
CA ALA A 214 -16.63 8.13 -0.36
C ALA A 214 -17.44 8.97 0.64
N LYS A 215 -17.52 10.27 0.38
CA LYS A 215 -18.24 11.24 1.20
C LYS A 215 -19.54 11.64 0.53
N LYS A 216 -20.64 11.68 1.29
CA LYS A 216 -21.93 12.10 0.78
C LYS A 216 -21.91 13.59 0.44
N LEU A 217 -22.44 13.94 -0.74
CA LEU A 217 -22.68 15.35 -1.09
C LEU A 217 -23.71 15.93 -0.14
N THR A 218 -23.34 16.99 0.56
CA THR A 218 -24.29 17.79 1.35
C THR A 218 -24.96 18.76 0.37
N ILE A 219 -26.25 18.56 0.11
CA ILE A 219 -27.08 19.46 -0.67
C ILE A 219 -27.58 20.58 0.23
#